data_d93043b130b9f36f508dbfcd8229f1a2
#
_entry.id   d93043b130b9f36f508dbfcd8229f1a2
#
_cell.length_a   1.000
_cell.length_b   1.000
_cell.length_c   1.000
_cell.angle_alpha   90.00
_cell.angle_beta   90.00
_cell.angle_gamma   90.00
#
_symmetry.space_group_name_H-M   'P 1'
#
loop_
_entity.id
_entity.type
_entity.pdbx_description
1 polymer ?
#
loop_
_entity_poly.entity_id
_entity_poly.type
_entity_poly.pdbx_seq_one_letter_code
_entity_poly.pdbx_strand_id
1 'polypeptide(L)'
;SLILFSLSLISFDEFINYQAVIYAFGLFILLAYANRKDKIEINLSFDRIKYKLKEIFNFSSYAFIGSFSNIIVLNIDVIMVTSFLGLSDTGIYTTAFYIGMIIEIPRRAISQISIPFISENIKKKNFSKIEKNYKDVSIHQMLIGVLFYVILILNIDNIFNLIPNSEEFSAGKDVVY
;
A
#
# COMPACT_ATOMS: atom_id res chain seq x y z
N SER A 1 -11.22 -13.45 -7.86
CA SER A 1 -12.29 -12.52 -8.27
C SER A 1 -11.87 -11.65 -9.45
N LEU A 2 -10.67 -11.00 -9.43
CA LEU A 2 -10.16 -10.13 -10.52
C LEU A 2 -10.10 -10.87 -11.87
N ILE A 3 -9.61 -12.10 -11.91
CA ILE A 3 -9.52 -12.89 -13.15
C ILE A 3 -10.92 -13.18 -13.74
N LEU A 4 -11.89 -13.51 -12.90
CA LEU A 4 -13.27 -13.75 -13.34
C LEU A 4 -13.94 -12.48 -13.88
N PHE A 5 -13.64 -11.32 -13.27
CA PHE A 5 -14.12 -10.03 -13.74
C PHE A 5 -13.46 -9.64 -15.08
N SER A 6 -12.14 -9.82 -15.22
CA SER A 6 -11.41 -9.52 -16.48
C SER A 6 -11.85 -10.40 -17.66
N LEU A 7 -12.38 -11.60 -17.38
CA LEU A 7 -12.95 -12.49 -18.39
C LEU A 7 -14.43 -12.20 -18.68
N SER A 8 -14.98 -11.12 -18.12
CA SER A 8 -16.40 -10.75 -18.27
C SER A 8 -17.40 -11.84 -17.85
N LEU A 9 -16.99 -12.74 -16.96
CA LEU A 9 -17.81 -13.85 -16.46
C LEU A 9 -18.72 -13.44 -15.31
N ILE A 10 -18.46 -12.28 -14.69
CA ILE A 10 -19.23 -11.74 -13.57
C ILE A 10 -19.48 -10.25 -13.78
N SER A 11 -20.63 -9.76 -13.30
CA SER A 11 -20.96 -8.33 -13.30
C SER A 11 -20.18 -7.58 -12.22
N PHE A 12 -20.13 -6.26 -12.33
CA PHE A 12 -19.46 -5.42 -11.33
C PHE A 12 -20.04 -5.60 -9.92
N ASP A 13 -21.35 -5.71 -9.82
CA ASP A 13 -22.02 -5.92 -8.52
C ASP A 13 -21.68 -7.29 -7.92
N GLU A 14 -21.62 -8.33 -8.74
CA GLU A 14 -21.18 -9.66 -8.29
C GLU A 14 -19.72 -9.66 -7.87
N PHE A 15 -18.85 -8.93 -8.58
CA PHE A 15 -17.44 -8.76 -8.20
C PHE A 15 -17.30 -8.14 -6.80
N ILE A 16 -18.06 -7.07 -6.51
CA ILE A 16 -18.05 -6.42 -5.19
C ILE A 16 -18.53 -7.38 -4.10
N ASN A 17 -19.62 -8.12 -4.36
CA ASN A 17 -20.16 -9.09 -3.41
C ASN A 17 -19.18 -10.23 -3.13
N TYR A 18 -18.52 -10.79 -4.14
CA TYR A 18 -17.48 -11.81 -3.95
C TYR A 18 -16.31 -11.26 -3.13
N GLN A 19 -15.91 -10.03 -3.36
CA GLN A 19 -14.82 -9.41 -2.61
C GLN A 19 -15.21 -9.21 -1.14
N ALA A 20 -16.43 -8.76 -0.87
CA ALA A 20 -16.95 -8.62 0.49
C ALA A 20 -16.99 -9.96 1.23
N VAL A 21 -17.45 -11.02 0.58
CA VAL A 21 -17.48 -12.38 1.15
C VAL A 21 -16.06 -12.89 1.46
N ILE A 22 -15.09 -12.68 0.57
CA ILE A 22 -13.69 -13.09 0.79
C ILE A 22 -13.10 -12.37 2.01
N TYR A 23 -13.33 -11.07 2.16
CA TYR A 23 -12.84 -10.32 3.32
C TYR A 23 -13.54 -10.75 4.62
N ALA A 24 -14.86 -10.97 4.58
CA ALA A 24 -15.61 -11.47 5.74
C ALA A 24 -15.11 -12.86 6.18
N PHE A 25 -14.83 -13.74 5.23
CA PHE A 25 -14.30 -15.07 5.49
C PHE A 25 -12.88 -15.01 6.09
N GLY A 26 -12.01 -14.13 5.56
CA GLY A 26 -10.68 -13.88 6.11
C GLY A 26 -10.74 -13.38 7.57
N LEU A 27 -11.65 -12.46 7.86
CA LEU A 27 -11.88 -11.95 9.21
C LEU A 27 -12.38 -13.05 10.15
N PHE A 28 -13.29 -13.90 9.69
CA PHE A 28 -13.80 -15.04 10.46
C PHE A 28 -12.70 -16.04 10.81
N ILE A 29 -11.81 -16.36 9.85
CA ILE A 29 -10.65 -17.25 10.09
C ILE A 29 -9.72 -16.63 11.13
N LEU A 30 -9.42 -15.33 11.02
CA LEU A 30 -8.56 -14.64 11.98
C LEU A 30 -9.15 -14.65 13.38
N LEU A 31 -10.43 -14.39 13.52
CA LEU A 31 -11.14 -14.43 14.82
C LEU A 31 -11.14 -15.86 15.40
N ALA A 32 -11.41 -16.85 14.58
CA ALA A 32 -11.38 -18.26 15.00
C ALA A 32 -9.97 -18.69 15.46
N TYR A 33 -8.93 -18.29 14.72
CA TYR A 33 -7.54 -18.55 15.08
C TYR A 33 -7.14 -17.85 16.38
N ALA A 34 -7.49 -16.58 16.52
CA ALA A 34 -7.20 -15.79 17.71
C ALA A 34 -7.90 -16.36 18.95
N ASN A 35 -9.17 -16.76 18.82
CA ASN A 35 -9.91 -17.39 19.92
C ASN A 35 -9.37 -18.78 20.31
N ARG A 36 -8.73 -19.49 19.36
CA ARG A 36 -8.11 -20.80 19.63
C ARG A 36 -6.75 -20.70 20.30
N LYS A 37 -6.00 -19.64 20.00
CA LYS A 37 -4.63 -19.44 20.51
C LYS A 37 -4.63 -18.77 21.89
N ASP A 38 -5.38 -17.70 22.01
CA ASP A 38 -5.56 -16.95 23.25
C ASP A 38 -7.07 -16.82 23.48
N LYS A 39 -7.60 -17.36 24.58
CA LYS A 39 -9.00 -17.13 24.94
C LYS A 39 -9.23 -15.63 24.98
N ILE A 40 -9.88 -15.10 23.97
CA ILE A 40 -10.22 -13.68 23.92
C ILE A 40 -11.24 -13.43 25.03
N GLU A 41 -10.75 -13.11 26.21
CA GLU A 41 -11.58 -12.56 27.27
C GLU A 41 -11.94 -11.12 26.88
N ILE A 42 -13.07 -10.95 26.22
CA ILE A 42 -13.64 -9.63 25.97
C ILE A 42 -14.11 -9.07 27.32
N ASN A 43 -13.16 -8.59 28.10
CA ASN A 43 -13.46 -7.93 29.35
C ASN A 43 -13.78 -6.45 29.07
N LEU A 44 -15.05 -6.18 28.79
CA LEU A 44 -15.60 -4.84 28.58
C LEU A 44 -15.73 -4.07 29.93
N SER A 45 -14.67 -4.05 30.73
CA SER A 45 -14.64 -3.19 31.93
C SER A 45 -14.47 -1.72 31.47
N PHE A 46 -15.58 -1.06 31.24
CA PHE A 46 -15.65 0.36 30.84
C PHE A 46 -14.86 1.29 31.76
N ASP A 47 -14.76 0.97 33.04
CA ASP A 47 -14.05 1.79 34.03
C ASP A 47 -12.52 1.85 33.78
N ARG A 48 -11.89 0.77 33.34
CA ARG A 48 -10.48 0.77 32.96
C ARG A 48 -10.21 1.54 31.66
N ILE A 49 -11.16 1.48 30.74
CA ILE A 49 -11.06 2.16 29.44
C ILE A 49 -11.17 3.67 29.65
N LYS A 50 -12.10 4.11 30.52
CA LYS A 50 -12.36 5.53 30.79
C LYS A 50 -11.13 6.27 31.31
N TYR A 51 -10.29 5.63 32.11
CA TYR A 51 -9.05 6.24 32.62
C TYR A 51 -7.98 6.46 31.54
N LYS A 52 -7.95 5.60 30.53
CA LYS A 52 -7.00 5.69 29.40
C LYS A 52 -7.58 6.36 28.15
N LEU A 53 -8.86 6.69 28.13
CA LEU A 53 -9.52 7.26 26.95
C LEU A 53 -8.83 8.53 26.44
N LYS A 54 -8.42 9.41 27.34
CA LYS A 54 -7.75 10.65 26.97
C LYS A 54 -6.38 10.39 26.29
N GLU A 55 -5.62 9.43 26.81
CA GLU A 55 -4.33 9.04 26.28
C GLU A 55 -4.48 8.35 24.92
N ILE A 56 -5.45 7.43 24.83
CA ILE A 56 -5.80 6.75 23.57
C ILE A 56 -6.30 7.76 22.54
N PHE A 57 -7.16 8.69 22.92
CA PHE A 57 -7.68 9.71 22.00
C PHE A 57 -6.59 10.63 21.49
N ASN A 58 -5.69 11.10 22.34
CA ASN A 58 -4.55 11.92 21.93
C ASN A 58 -3.65 11.14 20.95
N PHE A 59 -3.26 9.91 21.30
CA PHE A 59 -2.45 9.08 20.42
C PHE A 59 -3.13 8.82 19.08
N SER A 60 -4.41 8.44 19.11
CA SER A 60 -5.20 8.18 17.90
C SER A 60 -5.36 9.42 17.04
N SER A 61 -5.52 10.60 17.64
CA SER A 61 -5.61 11.87 16.89
C SER A 61 -4.31 12.18 16.14
N TYR A 62 -3.16 12.02 16.79
CA TYR A 62 -1.87 12.19 16.12
C TYR A 62 -1.65 11.17 15.00
N ALA A 63 -1.95 9.90 15.28
CA ALA A 63 -1.85 8.83 14.30
C ALA A 63 -2.81 9.06 13.11
N PHE A 64 -4.03 9.52 13.39
CA PHE A 64 -5.03 9.85 12.37
C PHE A 64 -4.57 11.01 11.48
N ILE A 65 -4.10 12.11 12.07
CA ILE A 65 -3.61 13.27 11.31
C ILE A 65 -2.43 12.85 10.40
N GLY A 66 -1.49 12.06 10.93
CA GLY A 66 -0.35 11.57 10.16
C GLY A 66 -0.78 10.65 9.00
N SER A 67 -1.70 9.72 9.25
CA SER A 67 -2.22 8.82 8.23
C SER A 67 -3.05 9.56 7.17
N PHE A 68 -3.90 10.50 7.61
CA PHE A 68 -4.72 11.31 6.71
C PHE A 68 -3.87 12.21 5.82
N SER A 69 -2.84 12.87 6.39
CA SER A 69 -1.88 13.67 5.62
C SER A 69 -1.16 12.83 4.56
N ASN A 70 -0.76 11.61 4.91
CA ASN A 70 -0.12 10.71 3.96
C ASN A 70 -1.05 10.30 2.81
N ILE A 71 -2.34 10.04 3.10
CA ILE A 71 -3.33 9.73 2.06
C ILE A 71 -3.53 10.93 1.13
N ILE A 72 -3.60 12.15 1.66
CA ILE A 72 -3.72 13.36 0.84
C ILE A 72 -2.49 13.50 -0.07
N VAL A 73 -1.29 13.42 0.50
CA VAL A 73 -0.04 13.58 -0.27
C VAL A 73 0.08 12.55 -1.39
N LEU A 74 -0.38 11.31 -1.17
CA LEU A 74 -0.31 10.25 -2.17
C LEU A 74 -1.39 10.31 -3.25
N ASN A 75 -2.44 11.10 -3.05
CA ASN A 75 -3.57 11.14 -3.99
C ASN A 75 -3.90 12.55 -4.48
N ILE A 76 -3.17 13.58 -4.05
CA ILE A 76 -3.48 14.96 -4.42
C ILE A 76 -3.33 15.19 -5.92
N ASP A 77 -2.36 14.56 -6.53
CA ASP A 77 -2.12 14.57 -7.97
C ASP A 77 -3.29 13.96 -8.75
N VAL A 78 -3.80 12.81 -8.31
CA VAL A 78 -4.98 12.19 -8.90
C VAL A 78 -6.21 13.10 -8.78
N ILE A 79 -6.41 13.74 -7.62
CA ILE A 79 -7.51 14.68 -7.40
C ILE A 79 -7.36 15.91 -8.33
N MET A 80 -6.14 16.41 -8.50
CA MET A 80 -5.88 17.55 -9.39
C MET A 80 -6.13 17.18 -10.85
N VAL A 81 -5.61 16.03 -11.32
CA VAL A 81 -5.86 15.56 -12.70
C VAL A 81 -7.36 15.40 -12.94
N THR A 82 -8.07 14.76 -12.01
CA THR A 82 -9.53 14.59 -12.13
C THR A 82 -10.27 15.92 -12.21
N SER A 83 -9.85 16.90 -11.40
CA SER A 83 -10.52 18.20 -11.32
C SER A 83 -10.28 19.08 -12.54
N PHE A 84 -9.11 18.99 -13.18
CA PHE A 84 -8.72 19.86 -14.29
C PHE A 84 -8.91 19.21 -15.67
N LEU A 85 -8.70 17.91 -15.78
CA LEU A 85 -8.68 17.19 -17.05
C LEU A 85 -9.86 16.21 -17.21
N GLY A 86 -10.50 15.82 -16.11
CA GLY A 86 -11.64 14.92 -16.12
C GLY A 86 -11.29 13.45 -15.90
N LEU A 87 -12.32 12.60 -15.92
CA LEU A 87 -12.20 11.19 -15.55
C LEU A 87 -11.41 10.34 -16.54
N SER A 88 -11.47 10.66 -17.84
CA SER A 88 -10.73 9.93 -18.88
C SER A 88 -9.24 10.05 -18.69
N ASP A 89 -8.75 11.29 -18.57
CA ASP A 89 -7.33 11.56 -18.35
C ASP A 89 -6.84 11.03 -16.98
N THR A 90 -7.72 11.05 -15.99
CA THR A 90 -7.45 10.41 -14.69
C THR A 90 -7.21 8.91 -14.83
N GLY A 91 -7.98 8.23 -15.68
CA GLY A 91 -7.78 6.80 -15.98
C GLY A 91 -6.41 6.54 -16.58
N ILE A 92 -6.00 7.34 -17.56
CA ILE A 92 -4.68 7.26 -18.21
C ILE A 92 -3.57 7.53 -17.18
N TYR A 93 -3.68 8.63 -16.44
CA TYR A 93 -2.72 9.02 -15.40
C TYR A 93 -2.54 7.94 -14.33
N THR A 94 -3.64 7.44 -13.75
CA THR A 94 -3.57 6.44 -12.67
C THR A 94 -3.01 5.11 -13.15
N THR A 95 -3.31 4.70 -14.38
CA THR A 95 -2.74 3.49 -14.98
C THR A 95 -1.22 3.62 -15.09
N ALA A 96 -0.73 4.73 -15.64
CA ALA A 96 0.69 5.02 -15.75
C ALA A 96 1.36 5.10 -14.36
N PHE A 97 0.73 5.77 -13.41
CA PHE A 97 1.19 5.88 -12.04
C PHE A 97 1.36 4.51 -11.36
N TYR A 98 0.40 3.60 -11.51
CA TYR A 98 0.51 2.25 -10.96
C TYR A 98 1.61 1.42 -11.61
N ILE A 99 1.88 1.61 -12.90
CA ILE A 99 3.02 0.98 -13.58
C ILE A 99 4.33 1.47 -12.95
N GLY A 100 4.48 2.77 -12.75
CA GLY A 100 5.63 3.37 -12.08
C GLY A 100 5.82 2.88 -10.63
N MET A 101 4.72 2.63 -9.91
CA MET A 101 4.75 2.12 -8.53
C MET A 101 5.36 0.71 -8.39
N ILE A 102 5.54 -0.03 -9.46
CA ILE A 102 6.20 -1.35 -9.43
C ILE A 102 7.60 -1.24 -8.81
N ILE A 103 8.30 -0.13 -9.05
CA ILE A 103 9.64 0.14 -8.48
C ILE A 103 9.59 0.25 -6.95
N GLU A 104 8.45 0.63 -6.37
CA GLU A 104 8.29 0.74 -4.92
C GLU A 104 8.13 -0.59 -4.18
N ILE A 105 7.74 -1.66 -4.86
CA ILE A 105 7.46 -2.95 -4.23
C ILE A 105 8.67 -3.48 -3.43
N PRO A 106 9.89 -3.56 -4.01
CA PRO A 106 11.07 -3.99 -3.28
C PRO A 106 11.40 -3.07 -2.11
N ARG A 107 11.26 -1.75 -2.30
CA ARG A 107 11.49 -0.75 -1.25
C ARG A 107 10.60 -1.00 -0.03
N ARG A 108 9.32 -1.24 -0.24
CA ARG A 108 8.36 -1.51 0.84
C ARG A 108 8.72 -2.78 1.61
N ALA A 109 9.10 -3.85 0.90
CA ALA A 109 9.50 -5.11 1.53
C ALA A 109 10.74 -4.94 2.42
N ILE A 110 11.77 -4.25 1.94
CA ILE A 110 13.00 -3.97 2.70
C ILE A 110 12.69 -3.10 3.92
N SER A 111 11.86 -2.06 3.77
CA SER A 111 11.47 -1.18 4.86
C SER A 111 10.74 -1.93 5.98
N GLN A 112 9.84 -2.85 5.65
CA GLN A 112 9.12 -3.66 6.63
C GLN A 112 10.05 -4.51 7.51
N ILE A 113 11.15 -4.99 6.97
CA ILE A 113 12.16 -5.76 7.72
C ILE A 113 13.05 -4.83 8.55
N SER A 114 13.38 -3.66 8.01
CA SER A 114 14.30 -2.70 8.66
C SER A 114 13.68 -2.01 9.88
N ILE A 115 12.38 -1.71 9.88
CA ILE A 115 11.70 -0.99 10.96
C ILE A 115 11.83 -1.71 12.32
N PRO A 116 11.47 -3.00 12.46
CA PRO A 116 11.62 -3.70 13.73
C PRO A 116 13.09 -3.83 14.15
N PHE A 117 14.02 -4.06 13.20
CA PHE A 117 15.44 -4.11 13.48
C PHE A 117 15.97 -2.80 14.07
N ILE A 118 15.60 -1.66 13.47
CA ILE A 118 15.98 -0.32 13.96
C ILE A 118 15.38 -0.09 15.35
N SER A 119 14.09 -0.39 15.54
CA SER A 119 13.39 -0.20 16.82
C SER A 119 14.05 -1.00 17.96
N GLU A 120 14.47 -2.23 17.69
CA GLU A 120 15.18 -3.06 18.67
C GLU A 120 16.55 -2.48 19.04
N ASN A 121 17.32 -2.03 18.04
CA ASN A 121 18.66 -1.48 18.26
C ASN A 121 18.63 -0.09 18.90
N ILE A 122 17.59 0.72 18.69
CA ILE A 122 17.37 1.96 19.45
C ILE A 122 17.20 1.65 20.94
N LYS A 123 16.35 0.67 21.30
CA LYS A 123 16.17 0.25 22.70
C LYS A 123 17.47 -0.22 23.35
N LYS A 124 18.32 -0.89 22.59
CA LYS A 124 19.64 -1.38 23.03
C LYS A 124 20.74 -0.30 22.96
N LYS A 125 20.43 0.93 22.50
CA LYS A 125 21.38 2.03 22.26
C LYS A 125 22.55 1.62 21.34
N ASN A 126 22.34 0.70 20.42
CA ASN A 126 23.36 0.20 19.51
C ASN A 126 23.33 0.98 18.18
N PHE A 127 23.78 2.22 18.23
CA PHE A 127 23.75 3.13 17.07
C PHE A 127 24.65 2.67 15.91
N SER A 128 25.75 1.99 16.20
CA SER A 128 26.64 1.46 15.17
C SER A 128 25.94 0.43 14.26
N LYS A 129 25.11 -0.44 14.84
CA LYS A 129 24.30 -1.38 14.04
C LYS A 129 23.23 -0.69 13.23
N ILE A 130 22.63 0.38 13.76
CA ILE A 130 21.63 1.18 13.04
C ILE A 130 22.28 1.84 11.83
N GLU A 131 23.43 2.48 12.02
CA GLU A 131 24.19 3.13 10.94
C GLU A 131 24.58 2.15 9.84
N LYS A 132 25.10 0.97 10.23
CA LYS A 132 25.44 -0.08 9.27
C LYS A 132 24.21 -0.53 8.48
N ASN A 133 23.11 -0.85 9.18
CA ASN A 133 21.86 -1.26 8.53
C ASN A 133 21.34 -0.19 7.56
N TYR A 134 21.41 1.09 7.96
CA TYR A 134 20.98 2.19 7.10
C TYR A 134 21.80 2.24 5.81
N LYS A 135 23.13 2.16 5.88
CA LYS A 135 24.01 2.14 4.72
C LYS A 135 23.74 0.93 3.82
N ASP A 136 23.67 -0.26 4.39
CA ASP A 136 23.45 -1.50 3.66
C ASP A 136 22.08 -1.47 2.94
N VAL A 137 21.02 -1.07 3.64
CA VAL A 137 19.68 -0.95 3.10
C VAL A 137 19.61 0.09 1.98
N SER A 138 20.23 1.26 2.17
CA SER A 138 20.22 2.33 1.17
C SER A 138 20.89 1.90 -0.12
N ILE A 139 22.04 1.23 -0.04
CA ILE A 139 22.76 0.72 -1.22
C ILE A 139 21.92 -0.34 -1.95
N HIS A 140 21.36 -1.30 -1.21
CA HIS A 140 20.53 -2.36 -1.81
C HIS A 140 19.28 -1.79 -2.46
N GLN A 141 18.61 -0.84 -1.80
CA GLN A 141 17.44 -0.18 -2.38
C GLN A 141 17.77 0.59 -3.65
N MET A 142 18.91 1.29 -3.68
CA MET A 142 19.37 2.00 -4.87
C MET A 142 19.63 1.03 -6.03
N LEU A 143 20.38 -0.04 -5.79
CA LEU A 143 20.70 -1.03 -6.82
C LEU A 143 19.44 -1.71 -7.38
N ILE A 144 18.54 -2.15 -6.49
CA ILE A 144 17.29 -2.80 -6.89
C ILE A 144 16.38 -1.79 -7.60
N GLY A 145 16.29 -0.56 -7.11
CA GLY A 145 15.49 0.49 -7.72
C GLY A 145 15.95 0.82 -9.14
N VAL A 146 17.25 1.00 -9.33
CA VAL A 146 17.84 1.24 -10.68
C VAL A 146 17.59 0.05 -11.60
N LEU A 147 17.74 -1.18 -11.11
CA LEU A 147 17.46 -2.39 -11.90
C LEU A 147 16.00 -2.41 -12.38
N PHE A 148 15.05 -2.20 -11.47
CA PHE A 148 13.62 -2.18 -11.82
C PHE A 148 13.28 -1.02 -12.74
N TYR A 149 13.86 0.16 -12.52
CA TYR A 149 13.70 1.31 -13.40
C TYR A 149 14.16 1.01 -14.83
N VAL A 150 15.35 0.45 -14.99
CA VAL A 150 15.88 0.08 -16.32
C VAL A 150 15.01 -0.97 -17.00
N ILE A 151 14.58 -2.01 -16.26
CA ILE A 151 13.67 -3.03 -16.80
C ILE A 151 12.36 -2.39 -17.26
N LEU A 152 11.79 -1.48 -16.45
CA LEU A 152 10.54 -0.82 -16.78
C LEU A 152 10.68 0.05 -18.02
N ILE A 153 11.69 0.91 -18.09
CA ILE A 153 11.92 1.80 -19.25
C ILE A 153 12.15 1.01 -20.54
N LEU A 154 12.95 -0.05 -20.49
CA LEU A 154 13.21 -0.88 -21.68
C LEU A 154 11.99 -1.67 -22.17
N ASN A 155 11.00 -1.90 -21.30
CA ASN A 155 9.82 -2.68 -21.62
C ASN A 155 8.53 -1.86 -21.62
N ILE A 156 8.60 -0.55 -21.54
CA ILE A 156 7.40 0.30 -21.37
C ILE A 156 6.39 0.10 -22.49
N ASP A 157 6.83 0.00 -23.73
CA ASP A 157 5.95 -0.25 -24.87
C ASP A 157 5.25 -1.60 -24.78
N ASN A 158 5.98 -2.64 -24.37
CA ASN A 158 5.40 -3.97 -24.19
C ASN A 158 4.38 -4.00 -23.06
N ILE A 159 4.64 -3.26 -21.97
CA ILE A 159 3.72 -3.18 -20.81
C ILE A 159 2.44 -2.48 -21.23
N PHE A 160 2.51 -1.34 -21.91
CA PHE A 160 1.31 -0.64 -22.39
C PHE A 160 0.54 -1.46 -23.43
N ASN A 161 1.21 -2.21 -24.30
CA ASN A 161 0.56 -3.07 -25.29
C ASN A 161 -0.21 -4.27 -24.67
N LEU A 162 0.10 -4.64 -23.41
CA LEU A 162 -0.65 -5.67 -22.67
C LEU A 162 -1.97 -5.14 -22.09
N ILE A 163 -2.15 -3.81 -22.05
CA ILE A 163 -3.37 -3.19 -21.52
C ILE A 163 -4.46 -3.23 -22.61
N PRO A 164 -5.69 -3.68 -22.32
CA PRO A 164 -6.80 -3.53 -23.22
C PRO A 164 -6.99 -2.07 -23.63
N ASN A 165 -7.25 -1.77 -24.90
CA ASN A 165 -7.34 -0.41 -25.46
C ASN A 165 -6.02 0.40 -25.34
N SER A 166 -4.90 -0.26 -25.60
CA SER A 166 -3.55 0.31 -25.43
C SER A 166 -3.34 1.66 -26.14
N GLU A 167 -4.04 1.93 -27.24
CA GLU A 167 -3.96 3.20 -27.97
C GLU A 167 -4.41 4.38 -27.09
N GLU A 168 -5.51 4.22 -26.34
CA GLU A 168 -6.04 5.23 -25.45
C GLU A 168 -5.09 5.54 -24.29
N PHE A 169 -4.45 4.51 -23.75
CA PHE A 169 -3.50 4.62 -22.62
C PHE A 169 -2.09 5.02 -23.04
N SER A 170 -1.76 5.04 -24.32
CA SER A 170 -0.40 5.32 -24.82
C SER A 170 0.12 6.70 -24.40
N ALA A 171 -0.75 7.69 -24.25
CA ALA A 171 -0.40 9.03 -23.73
C ALA A 171 0.12 8.98 -22.28
N GLY A 172 -0.19 7.94 -21.53
CA GLY A 172 0.31 7.75 -20.16
C GLY A 172 1.79 7.38 -20.09
N LYS A 173 2.46 7.04 -21.18
CA LYS A 173 3.89 6.72 -21.19
C LYS A 173 4.75 7.87 -20.69
N ASP A 174 4.39 9.10 -21.05
CA ASP A 174 5.09 10.31 -20.64
C ASP A 174 4.98 10.58 -19.12
N VAL A 175 4.03 9.98 -18.45
CA VAL A 175 3.86 10.05 -16.99
C VAL A 175 4.80 9.09 -16.26
N VAL A 176 5.23 8.00 -16.92
CA VAL A 176 6.13 6.99 -16.33
C VAL A 176 7.59 7.41 -16.42
N TYR A 177 7.98 8.23 -17.41
CA TYR A 177 9.34 8.77 -17.55
C TYR A 177 9.63 9.88 -16.54
#